data_45066fa946872e682b5ed2ef737d138f
#
_entry.id   45066fa946872e682b5ed2ef737d138f
#
_cell.length_a   1.000
_cell.length_b   1.000
_cell.length_c   1.000
_cell.angle_alpha   90.00
_cell.angle_beta   90.00
_cell.angle_gamma   90.00
#
_symmetry.space_group_name_H-M   'P 1'
#
loop_
_entity.id
_entity.type
_entity.pdbx_description
1 polymer ?
#
loop_
_entity_poly.entity_id
_entity_poly.type
_entity_poly.pdbx_seq_one_letter_code
_entity_poly.pdbx_strand_id
1 'polypeptide(L)'
;MSMKFEVHSTAKRAAVIILFALALSGALIGARKLISSPQPMVQVSGHSAAIHSSSPASFIAPIITLRVEDASRESAWSAALAVVLNGKTKVPVANGRIDVLTDSYAIEVDRFEKWHEGIGQAAHYALATGKIACLALIIESDKWPLNEFSLGKLRTIERTALSKGVKLLILRRLAPET
;
A
#
# COMPACT_ATOMS: atom_id res chain seq x y z
N MET A 1 41.34 -38.74 11.15
CA MET A 1 40.75 -38.69 9.82
C MET A 1 39.53 -37.78 9.94
N SER A 2 39.72 -36.49 9.66
CA SER A 2 38.70 -35.46 9.90
C SER A 2 38.13 -34.99 8.57
N MET A 3 36.86 -35.29 8.30
CA MET A 3 36.14 -34.83 7.12
C MET A 3 35.58 -33.42 7.37
N LYS A 4 36.15 -32.44 6.67
CA LYS A 4 35.56 -31.10 6.57
C LYS A 4 34.47 -31.11 5.49
N PHE A 5 33.21 -30.82 5.88
CA PHE A 5 32.15 -30.51 4.92
C PHE A 5 32.23 -29.03 4.57
N GLU A 6 32.64 -28.72 3.35
CA GLU A 6 32.43 -27.38 2.77
C GLU A 6 31.03 -27.30 2.21
N VAL A 7 30.22 -26.40 2.81
CA VAL A 7 28.91 -26.02 2.28
C VAL A 7 29.10 -24.84 1.33
N HIS A 8 29.07 -25.12 0.04
CA HIS A 8 28.98 -24.09 -0.99
C HIS A 8 27.55 -23.59 -1.11
N SER A 9 27.25 -22.47 -0.41
CA SER A 9 25.99 -21.75 -0.55
C SER A 9 26.14 -20.71 -1.66
N THR A 10 25.79 -21.08 -2.89
CA THR A 10 25.57 -20.12 -3.99
C THR A 10 24.15 -19.58 -3.91
N ALA A 11 23.93 -18.63 -3.01
CA ALA A 11 22.69 -17.84 -3.01
C ALA A 11 22.71 -16.89 -4.22
N LYS A 12 22.03 -17.26 -5.29
CA LYS A 12 21.71 -16.36 -6.41
C LYS A 12 20.71 -15.32 -5.89
N ARG A 13 21.22 -14.13 -5.58
CA ARG A 13 20.42 -12.96 -5.24
C ARG A 13 19.73 -12.46 -6.51
N ALA A 14 18.47 -12.79 -6.69
CA ALA A 14 17.62 -12.09 -7.64
C ALA A 14 17.31 -10.71 -7.07
N ALA A 15 18.02 -9.69 -7.54
CA ALA A 15 17.72 -8.31 -7.22
C ALA A 15 16.44 -7.90 -7.98
N VAL A 16 15.32 -7.85 -7.29
CA VAL A 16 14.10 -7.21 -7.80
C VAL A 16 14.29 -5.70 -7.57
N ILE A 17 14.66 -4.98 -8.64
CA ILE A 17 14.74 -3.52 -8.62
C ILE A 17 13.30 -3.00 -8.74
N ILE A 18 12.71 -2.62 -7.62
CA ILE A 18 11.45 -1.87 -7.61
C ILE A 18 11.83 -0.38 -7.74
N LEU A 19 11.72 0.14 -8.97
CA LEU A 19 11.82 1.57 -9.24
C LEU A 19 10.58 2.27 -8.67
N PHE A 20 10.71 2.86 -7.47
CA PHE A 20 9.76 3.84 -6.97
C PHE A 20 10.00 5.16 -7.71
N ALA A 21 9.17 5.45 -8.71
CA ALA A 21 9.11 6.78 -9.32
C ALA A 21 8.48 7.75 -8.31
N LEU A 22 9.29 8.48 -7.58
CA LEU A 22 8.90 9.64 -6.77
C LEU A 22 8.63 10.81 -7.72
N ALA A 23 7.35 11.03 -8.07
CA ALA A 23 6.91 12.29 -8.65
C ALA A 23 6.86 13.35 -7.53
N LEU A 24 7.93 14.09 -7.38
CA LEU A 24 7.97 15.33 -6.59
C LEU A 24 7.29 16.44 -7.40
N SER A 25 5.99 16.68 -7.18
CA SER A 25 5.33 17.90 -7.62
C SER A 25 5.39 18.90 -6.47
N GLY A 26 6.39 19.78 -6.52
CA GLY A 26 6.48 20.96 -5.66
C GLY A 26 5.38 21.97 -6.05
N ALA A 27 4.40 22.18 -5.19
CA ALA A 27 3.44 23.26 -5.32
C ALA A 27 3.99 24.51 -4.62
N LEU A 28 4.42 25.48 -5.42
CA LEU A 28 4.79 26.82 -4.97
C LEU A 28 3.52 27.59 -4.61
N ILE A 29 3.32 27.88 -3.33
CA ILE A 29 2.20 28.72 -2.87
C ILE A 29 2.58 30.18 -3.08
N GLY A 30 2.06 30.73 -4.19
CA GLY A 30 2.07 32.17 -4.42
C GLY A 30 0.77 32.82 -3.92
N ALA A 31 0.87 33.63 -2.87
CA ALA A 31 -0.22 34.47 -2.38
C ALA A 31 -0.63 35.48 -3.44
N ARG A 32 -1.86 35.45 -3.93
CA ARG A 32 -2.45 36.54 -4.71
C ARG A 32 -3.70 37.08 -4.03
N LYS A 33 -3.60 38.39 -3.81
CA LYS A 33 -4.52 39.38 -3.27
C LYS A 33 -5.91 39.32 -3.94
N LEU A 34 -6.95 39.25 -3.13
CA LEU A 34 -8.35 39.41 -3.52
C LEU A 34 -8.61 40.77 -4.10
N ILE A 35 -9.09 40.82 -5.33
CA ILE A 35 -9.78 42.02 -5.88
C ILE A 35 -11.17 41.50 -6.31
N SER A 36 -12.17 42.06 -5.64
CA SER A 36 -13.58 41.87 -5.89
C SER A 36 -14.00 42.61 -7.16
N SER A 37 -14.70 41.94 -8.07
CA SER A 37 -15.46 42.54 -9.16
C SER A 37 -16.77 41.83 -9.37
N PRO A 38 -17.88 42.54 -9.68
CA PRO A 38 -19.22 41.97 -9.69
C PRO A 38 -19.48 41.10 -10.94
N GLN A 39 -20.19 40.01 -10.74
CA GLN A 39 -20.61 39.04 -11.75
C GLN A 39 -21.82 39.52 -12.53
N PRO A 40 -21.85 39.38 -13.87
CA PRO A 40 -23.10 39.42 -14.62
C PRO A 40 -23.77 38.04 -14.63
N MET A 41 -25.09 38.02 -14.39
CA MET A 41 -25.94 36.86 -14.54
C MET A 41 -25.90 36.36 -15.97
N VAL A 42 -25.53 35.07 -16.17
CA VAL A 42 -25.67 34.36 -17.43
C VAL A 42 -26.71 33.24 -17.27
N GLN A 43 -27.74 33.30 -18.11
CA GLN A 43 -28.80 32.32 -18.23
C GLN A 43 -28.22 30.95 -18.64
N VAL A 44 -28.65 29.90 -17.94
CA VAL A 44 -28.31 28.52 -18.28
C VAL A 44 -29.32 27.98 -19.27
N SER A 45 -28.94 27.94 -20.56
CA SER A 45 -29.64 27.13 -21.55
C SER A 45 -29.16 25.67 -21.43
N GLY A 46 -30.13 24.76 -21.36
CA GLY A 46 -29.89 23.34 -21.21
C GLY A 46 -29.07 22.74 -22.35
N HIS A 47 -28.02 22.05 -21.98
CA HIS A 47 -27.35 21.09 -22.85
C HIS A 47 -27.25 19.75 -22.13
N SER A 48 -27.74 18.77 -22.82
CA SER A 48 -27.67 17.34 -22.58
C SER A 48 -26.32 16.93 -21.97
N ALA A 49 -26.37 16.39 -20.76
CA ALA A 49 -25.19 15.81 -20.13
C ALA A 49 -24.71 14.63 -20.97
N ALA A 50 -23.63 14.82 -21.69
CA ALA A 50 -22.84 13.72 -22.23
C ALA A 50 -22.35 12.90 -21.05
N ILE A 51 -22.83 11.67 -20.95
CA ILE A 51 -22.32 10.66 -20.01
C ILE A 51 -20.87 10.41 -20.44
N HIS A 52 -19.93 11.09 -19.79
CA HIS A 52 -18.53 10.73 -19.89
C HIS A 52 -18.41 9.31 -19.34
N SER A 53 -18.28 8.36 -20.25
CA SER A 53 -17.75 7.03 -19.98
C SER A 53 -16.37 7.23 -19.34
N SER A 54 -16.37 7.36 -18.01
CA SER A 54 -15.13 7.30 -17.24
C SER A 54 -14.58 5.90 -17.43
N SER A 55 -13.50 5.81 -18.18
CA SER A 55 -12.61 4.65 -18.18
C SER A 55 -12.44 4.17 -16.75
N PRO A 56 -12.55 2.87 -16.45
CA PRO A 56 -12.43 2.39 -15.07
C PRO A 56 -11.11 2.89 -14.51
N ALA A 57 -11.19 3.81 -13.56
CA ALA A 57 -10.02 4.41 -12.94
C ALA A 57 -9.10 3.29 -12.46
N SER A 58 -7.92 3.22 -13.06
CA SER A 58 -6.92 2.20 -12.74
C SER A 58 -6.61 2.30 -11.24
N PHE A 59 -6.65 1.15 -10.57
CA PHE A 59 -6.19 0.99 -9.21
C PHE A 59 -4.69 1.34 -9.13
N ILE A 60 -4.29 2.22 -8.18
CA ILE A 60 -2.94 2.82 -8.14
C ILE A 60 -2.03 2.12 -7.13
N ALA A 61 -2.58 1.49 -6.08
CA ALA A 61 -1.77 0.84 -5.06
C ALA A 61 -0.94 -0.32 -5.67
N PRO A 62 0.36 -0.37 -5.39
CA PRO A 62 1.22 -1.41 -5.92
C PRO A 62 0.85 -2.79 -5.35
N ILE A 63 0.94 -3.82 -6.19
CA ILE A 63 0.74 -5.22 -5.80
C ILE A 63 2.10 -5.88 -5.62
N ILE A 64 2.33 -6.46 -4.45
CA ILE A 64 3.53 -7.24 -4.15
C ILE A 64 3.13 -8.72 -4.08
N THR A 65 3.72 -9.55 -4.93
CA THR A 65 3.51 -10.99 -4.91
C THR A 65 4.57 -11.64 -4.01
N LEU A 66 4.13 -12.37 -3.00
CA LEU A 66 4.98 -12.97 -1.97
C LEU A 66 4.88 -14.49 -1.98
N ARG A 67 6.01 -15.16 -1.73
CA ARG A 67 6.02 -16.58 -1.36
C ARG A 67 5.73 -16.66 0.15
N VAL A 68 4.55 -17.16 0.50
CA VAL A 68 4.09 -17.31 1.89
C VAL A 68 3.79 -18.78 2.16
N GLU A 69 4.49 -19.37 3.13
CA GLU A 69 4.34 -20.79 3.46
C GLU A 69 2.98 -21.07 4.12
N ASP A 70 2.66 -20.31 5.17
CA ASP A 70 1.39 -20.40 5.87
C ASP A 70 0.55 -19.13 5.70
N ALA A 71 -0.27 -19.10 4.66
CA ALA A 71 -1.09 -17.95 4.32
C ALA A 71 -2.22 -17.68 5.34
N SER A 72 -2.52 -18.62 6.24
CA SER A 72 -3.54 -18.45 7.28
C SER A 72 -3.11 -17.47 8.35
N ARG A 73 -1.80 -17.25 8.54
CA ARG A 73 -1.23 -16.37 9.58
C ARG A 73 -0.70 -15.06 9.00
N GLU A 74 -1.19 -13.92 9.47
CA GLU A 74 -0.71 -12.58 9.11
C GLU A 74 0.79 -12.40 9.37
N SER A 75 1.31 -13.03 10.44
CA SER A 75 2.74 -13.00 10.76
C SER A 75 3.63 -13.64 9.69
N ALA A 76 3.13 -14.61 8.92
CA ALA A 76 3.88 -15.20 7.80
C ALA A 76 3.96 -14.22 6.62
N TRP A 77 2.90 -13.44 6.38
CA TRP A 77 2.90 -12.38 5.38
C TRP A 77 3.83 -11.24 5.77
N SER A 78 3.79 -10.81 7.05
CA SER A 78 4.70 -9.80 7.59
C SER A 78 6.16 -10.22 7.46
N ALA A 79 6.49 -11.48 7.75
CA ALA A 79 7.84 -12.02 7.58
C ALA A 79 8.29 -12.02 6.11
N ALA A 80 7.43 -12.48 5.19
CA ALA A 80 7.74 -12.48 3.76
C ALA A 80 7.90 -11.06 3.21
N LEU A 81 7.05 -10.12 3.62
CA LEU A 81 7.14 -8.71 3.22
C LEU A 81 8.42 -8.06 3.74
N ALA A 82 8.80 -8.34 4.99
CA ALA A 82 10.02 -7.82 5.58
C ALA A 82 11.28 -8.25 4.81
N VAL A 83 11.33 -9.50 4.33
CA VAL A 83 12.43 -9.98 3.49
C VAL A 83 12.51 -9.17 2.19
N VAL A 84 11.38 -8.94 1.52
CA VAL A 84 11.34 -8.21 0.24
C VAL A 84 11.72 -6.74 0.40
N LEU A 85 11.29 -6.11 1.50
CA LEU A 85 11.52 -4.69 1.77
C LEU A 85 12.77 -4.40 2.62
N ASN A 86 13.56 -5.42 2.95
CA ASN A 86 14.72 -5.32 3.86
C ASN A 86 14.34 -4.68 5.21
N GLY A 87 13.19 -5.09 5.75
CA GLY A 87 12.62 -4.56 7.00
C GLY A 87 12.82 -5.51 8.20
N LYS A 88 12.41 -5.01 9.37
CA LYS A 88 12.35 -5.77 10.62
C LYS A 88 10.90 -6.05 10.98
N THR A 89 10.61 -7.25 11.50
CA THR A 89 9.26 -7.61 11.95
C THR A 89 9.08 -7.42 13.44
N LYS A 90 7.81 -7.24 13.86
CA LYS A 90 7.39 -7.23 15.27
C LYS A 90 8.15 -6.20 16.13
N VAL A 91 8.38 -5.01 15.58
CA VAL A 91 9.11 -3.95 16.29
C VAL A 91 8.19 -3.30 17.34
N PRO A 92 8.54 -3.36 18.63
CA PRO A 92 7.71 -2.77 19.69
C PRO A 92 7.73 -1.24 19.63
N VAL A 93 6.59 -0.63 19.89
CA VAL A 93 6.41 0.82 20.08
C VAL A 93 5.47 1.06 21.26
N ALA A 94 5.31 2.31 21.67
CA ALA A 94 4.32 2.64 22.70
C ALA A 94 2.91 2.24 22.21
N ASN A 95 2.24 1.42 23.03
CA ASN A 95 0.89 0.92 22.79
C ASN A 95 0.71 0.09 21.53
N GLY A 96 1.77 -0.64 21.10
CA GLY A 96 1.62 -1.52 19.95
C GLY A 96 2.91 -2.19 19.48
N ARG A 97 2.82 -2.81 18.32
CA ARG A 97 3.93 -3.53 17.71
C ARG A 97 3.78 -3.48 16.20
N ILE A 98 4.73 -2.84 15.53
CA ILE A 98 4.76 -2.68 14.08
C ILE A 98 5.02 -4.03 13.42
N ASP A 99 4.22 -4.40 12.45
CA ASP A 99 4.39 -5.67 11.73
C ASP A 99 5.65 -5.69 10.86
N VAL A 100 5.90 -4.62 10.11
CA VAL A 100 7.14 -4.46 9.33
C VAL A 100 7.63 -3.02 9.41
N LEU A 101 8.84 -2.84 9.91
CA LEU A 101 9.52 -1.54 9.95
C LEU A 101 10.69 -1.54 8.96
N THR A 102 10.69 -0.57 8.05
CA THR A 102 11.79 -0.30 7.11
C THR A 102 12.46 1.03 7.43
N ASP A 103 13.44 1.42 6.65
CA ASP A 103 14.07 2.75 6.79
C ASP A 103 13.07 3.89 6.55
N SER A 104 12.09 3.70 5.69
CA SER A 104 11.14 4.73 5.28
C SER A 104 9.72 4.53 5.81
N TYR A 105 9.28 3.30 6.07
CA TYR A 105 7.89 2.97 6.33
C TYR A 105 7.69 2.24 7.66
N ALA A 106 6.62 2.59 8.36
CA ALA A 106 6.01 1.78 9.40
C ALA A 106 4.76 1.12 8.78
N ILE A 107 4.80 -0.22 8.65
CA ILE A 107 3.82 -0.98 7.88
C ILE A 107 3.00 -1.85 8.81
N GLU A 108 1.70 -1.71 8.75
CA GLU A 108 0.73 -2.67 9.28
C GLU A 108 0.34 -3.65 8.19
N VAL A 109 0.26 -4.94 8.52
CA VAL A 109 -0.15 -6.02 7.61
C VAL A 109 -1.46 -6.59 8.08
N ASP A 110 -2.52 -6.43 7.31
CA ASP A 110 -3.85 -6.82 7.73
C ASP A 110 -4.64 -7.45 6.57
N ARG A 111 -5.72 -8.17 6.91
CA ARG A 111 -6.61 -8.76 5.93
C ARG A 111 -7.54 -7.72 5.32
N PHE A 112 -7.97 -8.00 4.11
CA PHE A 112 -8.85 -7.11 3.33
C PHE A 112 -10.12 -6.68 4.08
N GLU A 113 -10.62 -7.51 4.99
CA GLU A 113 -11.82 -7.25 5.78
C GLU A 113 -11.58 -6.26 6.93
N LYS A 114 -10.36 -6.22 7.47
CA LYS A 114 -9.97 -5.41 8.65
C LYS A 114 -9.33 -4.06 8.31
N TRP A 115 -9.41 -3.64 7.07
CA TRP A 115 -8.71 -2.45 6.57
C TRP A 115 -8.93 -1.16 7.40
N HIS A 116 -10.08 -1.03 8.07
CA HIS A 116 -10.37 0.14 8.92
C HIS A 116 -9.43 0.21 10.13
N GLU A 117 -9.23 -0.93 10.80
CA GLU A 117 -8.29 -1.07 11.91
C GLU A 117 -6.87 -0.81 11.43
N GLY A 118 -6.47 -1.44 10.34
CA GLY A 118 -5.14 -1.33 9.77
C GLY A 118 -4.76 0.10 9.40
N ILE A 119 -5.67 0.93 8.90
CA ILE A 119 -5.40 2.36 8.66
C ILE A 119 -5.08 3.09 9.97
N GLY A 120 -5.84 2.82 11.04
CA GLY A 120 -5.62 3.42 12.35
C GLY A 120 -4.27 3.03 12.95
N GLN A 121 -3.93 1.76 12.90
CA GLN A 121 -2.68 1.21 13.41
C GLN A 121 -1.47 1.74 12.61
N ALA A 122 -1.54 1.73 11.29
CA ALA A 122 -0.48 2.29 10.44
C ALA A 122 -0.21 3.77 10.75
N ALA A 123 -1.25 4.58 10.94
CA ALA A 123 -1.11 5.98 11.31
C ALA A 123 -0.48 6.16 12.70
N HIS A 124 -0.88 5.34 13.67
CA HIS A 124 -0.31 5.33 15.03
C HIS A 124 1.19 4.99 15.00
N TYR A 125 1.58 3.97 14.26
CA TYR A 125 2.98 3.54 14.15
C TYR A 125 3.87 4.56 13.44
N ALA A 126 3.33 5.21 12.42
CA ALA A 126 4.02 6.29 11.74
C ALA A 126 4.30 7.46 12.70
N LEU A 127 3.32 7.84 13.50
CA LEU A 127 3.48 8.87 14.53
C LEU A 127 4.54 8.49 15.57
N ALA A 128 4.55 7.22 16.02
CA ALA A 128 5.50 6.72 17.01
C ALA A 128 6.95 6.64 16.49
N THR A 129 7.15 6.55 15.18
CA THR A 129 8.48 6.31 14.59
C THR A 129 9.00 7.46 13.72
N GLY A 130 8.16 8.44 13.36
CA GLY A 130 8.47 9.45 12.36
C GLY A 130 8.58 8.91 10.93
N LYS A 131 8.11 7.68 10.69
CA LYS A 131 8.13 7.02 9.38
C LYS A 131 6.84 7.29 8.60
N ILE A 132 6.82 6.92 7.32
CA ILE A 132 5.61 7.00 6.49
C ILE A 132 4.66 5.88 6.89
N ALA A 133 3.41 6.22 7.17
CA ALA A 133 2.35 5.25 7.42
C ALA A 133 2.08 4.40 6.18
N CYS A 134 2.00 3.08 6.36
CA CYS A 134 1.68 2.17 5.27
C CYS A 134 0.78 1.03 5.79
N LEU A 135 -0.28 0.74 5.04
CA LEU A 135 -1.12 -0.43 5.23
C LEU A 135 -0.87 -1.40 4.08
N ALA A 136 -0.49 -2.63 4.40
CA ALA A 136 -0.33 -3.72 3.44
C ALA A 136 -1.49 -4.71 3.59
N LEU A 137 -2.41 -4.71 2.61
CA LEU A 137 -3.61 -5.54 2.63
C LEU A 137 -3.38 -6.89 1.97
N ILE A 138 -3.63 -7.95 2.72
CA ILE A 138 -3.65 -9.32 2.22
C ILE A 138 -4.95 -9.54 1.44
N ILE A 139 -4.82 -9.88 0.16
CA ILE A 139 -5.93 -10.39 -0.66
C ILE A 139 -5.63 -11.83 -1.04
N GLU A 140 -6.44 -12.73 -0.51
CA GLU A 140 -6.25 -14.18 -0.68
C GLU A 140 -6.39 -14.62 -2.14
N SER A 141 -5.74 -15.73 -2.49
CA SER A 141 -5.62 -16.20 -3.88
C SER A 141 -6.95 -16.58 -4.52
N ASP A 142 -7.91 -17.07 -3.73
CA ASP A 142 -9.27 -17.43 -4.16
C ASP A 142 -10.12 -16.21 -4.56
N LYS A 143 -9.72 -15.00 -4.13
CA LYS A 143 -10.37 -13.75 -4.49
C LYS A 143 -9.86 -13.15 -5.81
N TRP A 144 -8.85 -13.77 -6.42
CA TRP A 144 -8.31 -13.31 -7.69
C TRP A 144 -8.84 -14.12 -8.89
N PRO A 145 -9.20 -13.45 -10.03
CA PRO A 145 -9.22 -12.01 -10.25
C PRO A 145 -10.32 -11.32 -9.42
N LEU A 146 -10.06 -10.10 -8.98
CA LEU A 146 -11.03 -9.34 -8.19
C LEU A 146 -12.28 -9.04 -9.02
N ASN A 147 -13.45 -9.35 -8.48
CA ASN A 147 -14.73 -8.95 -9.07
C ASN A 147 -14.99 -7.44 -8.87
N GLU A 148 -16.00 -6.90 -9.56
CA GLU A 148 -16.30 -5.46 -9.51
C GLU A 148 -16.63 -4.96 -8.10
N PHE A 149 -17.31 -5.75 -7.28
CA PHE A 149 -17.60 -5.39 -5.90
C PHE A 149 -16.31 -5.23 -5.08
N SER A 150 -15.40 -6.18 -5.17
CA SER A 150 -14.10 -6.13 -4.49
C SER A 150 -13.23 -4.97 -5.00
N LEU A 151 -13.26 -4.70 -6.31
CA LEU A 151 -12.58 -3.54 -6.90
C LEU A 151 -13.18 -2.22 -6.38
N GLY A 152 -14.50 -2.11 -6.29
CA GLY A 152 -15.18 -0.94 -5.73
C GLY A 152 -14.80 -0.69 -4.28
N LYS A 153 -14.80 -1.75 -3.46
CA LYS A 153 -14.33 -1.69 -2.07
C LYS A 153 -12.87 -1.26 -1.99
N LEU A 154 -12.00 -1.81 -2.81
CA LEU A 154 -10.58 -1.50 -2.81
C LEU A 154 -10.29 -0.03 -3.17
N ARG A 155 -11.02 0.54 -4.15
CA ARG A 155 -10.96 1.98 -4.47
C ARG A 155 -11.40 2.86 -3.30
N THR A 156 -12.39 2.41 -2.53
CA THR A 156 -12.84 3.12 -1.32
C THR A 156 -11.75 3.10 -0.25
N ILE A 157 -11.13 1.95 -0.03
CA ILE A 157 -10.01 1.78 0.90
C ILE A 157 -8.84 2.69 0.50
N GLU A 158 -8.46 2.68 -0.77
CA GLU A 158 -7.37 3.50 -1.30
C GLU A 158 -7.60 4.99 -1.07
N ARG A 159 -8.80 5.49 -1.39
CA ARG A 159 -9.16 6.89 -1.15
C ARG A 159 -9.16 7.24 0.34
N THR A 160 -9.66 6.34 1.19
CA THR A 160 -9.69 6.54 2.64
C THR A 160 -8.27 6.55 3.22
N ALA A 161 -7.43 5.60 2.86
CA ALA A 161 -6.04 5.54 3.27
C ALA A 161 -5.30 6.83 2.87
N LEU A 162 -5.44 7.24 1.61
CA LEU A 162 -4.82 8.46 1.08
C LEU A 162 -5.26 9.72 1.85
N SER A 163 -6.56 9.84 2.17
CA SER A 163 -7.10 10.97 2.94
C SER A 163 -6.55 11.04 4.37
N LYS A 164 -6.04 9.93 4.89
CA LYS A 164 -5.41 9.82 6.21
C LYS A 164 -3.88 9.86 6.15
N GLY A 165 -3.29 10.10 4.97
CA GLY A 165 -1.84 10.09 4.79
C GLY A 165 -1.21 8.70 4.86
N VAL A 166 -2.01 7.64 4.74
CA VAL A 166 -1.55 6.25 4.78
C VAL A 166 -1.34 5.75 3.35
N LYS A 167 -0.16 5.22 3.06
CA LYS A 167 0.12 4.52 1.80
C LYS A 167 -0.53 3.14 1.84
N LEU A 168 -0.97 2.68 0.66
CA LEU A 168 -1.57 1.35 0.52
C LEU A 168 -0.66 0.45 -0.32
N LEU A 169 -0.46 -0.77 0.13
CA LEU A 169 0.14 -1.89 -0.61
C LEU A 169 -0.87 -3.02 -0.67
N ILE A 170 -0.83 -3.80 -1.74
CA ILE A 170 -1.62 -5.03 -1.86
C ILE A 170 -0.67 -6.22 -1.84
N LEU A 171 -0.96 -7.17 -0.98
CA LEU A 171 -0.20 -8.42 -0.89
C LEU A 171 -0.98 -9.54 -1.56
N ARG A 172 -0.30 -10.24 -2.45
CA ARG A 172 -0.80 -11.42 -3.15
C ARG A 172 0.13 -12.60 -2.91
N ARG A 173 -0.43 -13.80 -2.73
CA ARG A 173 0.37 -15.02 -2.64
C ARG A 173 0.82 -15.45 -4.03
N LEU A 174 2.09 -15.84 -4.16
CA LEU A 174 2.57 -16.57 -5.32
C LEU A 174 1.88 -17.94 -5.36
N ALA A 175 1.33 -18.29 -6.52
CA ALA A 175 0.75 -19.63 -6.68
C ALA A 175 1.84 -20.70 -6.42
N PRO A 176 1.49 -21.84 -5.80
CA PRO A 176 2.42 -22.96 -5.70
C PRO A 176 2.82 -23.39 -7.11
N GLU A 177 4.09 -23.73 -7.27
CA GLU A 177 4.57 -24.36 -8.51
C GLU A 177 3.94 -25.76 -8.58
N THR A 178 3.15 -26.00 -9.62
CA THR A 178 2.51 -27.30 -9.91
C THR A 178 3.53 -28.25 -10.52
#